data_e436dcb435b7fae1fe8169db5d240775
#
_entry.id   e436dcb435b7fae1fe8169db5d240775
#
_cell.length_a   1.000
_cell.length_b   1.000
_cell.length_c   1.000
_cell.angle_alpha   90.00
_cell.angle_beta   90.00
_cell.angle_gamma   90.00
#
_symmetry.space_group_name_H-M   'P 1'
#
loop_
_entity.id
_entity.type
_entity.pdbx_description
1 polymer ?
#
loop_
_entity_poly.entity_id
_entity_poly.type
_entity_poly.pdbx_seq_one_letter_code
_entity_poly.pdbx_strand_id
1 'polypeptide(L)'
;MIKVLVISDDYWHPGDVIERGLKPLDGEEFELDFIRTAKDILTPEFIAGYQVILNCKGNSLNAANRSSWFDENTAECLPNDLAQYVKNGGGFISLHAGNTSKEGDPYTEFVGNRFITHPPRCAVEAKIVAKHPVTEGVSDFQIRDEHYEIKVVADDATILMRTVSETGGDQVAGYVREMGEGRLCVLTPGHILGVFLNPDYKRMIENAIRWCAKA
;
A
#
# COMPACT_ATOMS: atom_id res chain seq x y z
N MET A 1 20.54 -5.86 3.35
CA MET A 1 19.59 -5.71 2.25
C MET A 1 18.21 -6.12 2.77
N ILE A 2 17.21 -5.29 2.59
CA ILE A 2 15.83 -5.53 3.05
C ILE A 2 15.08 -6.26 1.94
N LYS A 3 14.56 -7.45 2.23
CA LYS A 3 13.74 -8.22 1.28
C LYS A 3 12.28 -7.75 1.35
N VAL A 4 11.75 -7.34 0.21
CA VAL A 4 10.40 -6.79 0.06
C VAL A 4 9.61 -7.63 -0.94
N LEU A 5 8.49 -8.19 -0.49
CA LEU A 5 7.51 -8.82 -1.37
C LEU A 5 6.54 -7.76 -1.88
N VAL A 6 6.47 -7.55 -3.18
CA VAL A 6 5.52 -6.63 -3.82
C VAL A 6 4.40 -7.43 -4.47
N ILE A 7 3.17 -7.23 -3.98
CA ILE A 7 1.96 -7.87 -4.51
C ILE A 7 1.23 -6.84 -5.36
N SER A 8 1.00 -7.13 -6.65
CA SER A 8 0.44 -6.19 -7.62
C SER A 8 -0.50 -6.87 -8.62
N ASP A 9 -1.08 -6.11 -9.53
CA ASP A 9 -1.87 -6.59 -10.66
C ASP A 9 -3.30 -6.99 -10.31
N ASP A 10 -4.15 -6.02 -9.98
CA ASP A 10 -5.59 -6.22 -9.97
C ASP A 10 -6.24 -5.72 -11.27
N TYR A 11 -7.55 -5.93 -11.38
CA TYR A 11 -8.31 -5.59 -12.58
C TYR A 11 -8.19 -4.12 -13.01
N TRP A 12 -8.06 -3.20 -12.04
CA TRP A 12 -8.03 -1.75 -12.28
C TRP A 12 -6.60 -1.17 -12.25
N HIS A 13 -5.64 -1.93 -11.67
CA HIS A 13 -4.28 -1.48 -11.37
C HIS A 13 -3.26 -2.45 -11.96
N PRO A 14 -2.89 -2.27 -13.25
CA PRO A 14 -1.96 -3.17 -13.94
C PRO A 14 -0.61 -3.26 -13.23
N GLY A 15 -0.12 -4.47 -13.03
CA GLY A 15 1.16 -4.76 -12.36
C GLY A 15 2.35 -4.06 -13.01
N ASP A 16 2.33 -3.85 -14.32
CA ASP A 16 3.38 -3.13 -15.05
C ASP A 16 3.62 -1.70 -14.53
N VAL A 17 2.56 -1.02 -14.07
CA VAL A 17 2.68 0.33 -13.50
C VAL A 17 3.45 0.28 -12.18
N ILE A 18 3.07 -0.66 -11.33
CA ILE A 18 3.70 -0.87 -10.02
C ILE A 18 5.15 -1.30 -10.17
N GLU A 19 5.42 -2.31 -11.02
CA GLU A 19 6.78 -2.80 -11.27
C GLU A 19 7.68 -1.70 -11.82
N ARG A 20 7.23 -0.94 -12.83
CA ARG A 20 8.01 0.17 -13.38
C ARG A 20 8.22 1.31 -12.40
N GLY A 21 7.26 1.53 -11.50
CA GLY A 21 7.35 2.56 -10.47
C GLY A 21 8.29 2.20 -9.33
N LEU A 22 8.29 0.94 -8.90
CA LEU A 22 9.06 0.47 -7.75
C LEU A 22 10.40 -0.16 -8.11
N LYS A 23 10.57 -0.73 -9.32
CA LYS A 23 11.84 -1.35 -9.75
C LYS A 23 13.08 -0.45 -9.58
N PRO A 24 13.01 0.89 -9.73
CA PRO A 24 14.15 1.77 -9.43
C PRO A 24 14.58 1.82 -7.95
N LEU A 25 13.83 1.20 -7.03
CA LEU A 25 14.24 1.04 -5.63
C LEU A 25 15.08 -0.22 -5.41
N ASP A 26 14.96 -1.20 -6.32
CA ASP A 26 15.70 -2.46 -6.24
C ASP A 26 17.21 -2.22 -6.49
N GLY A 27 18.06 -2.67 -5.57
CA GLY A 27 19.49 -2.41 -5.66
C GLY A 27 20.26 -2.78 -4.39
N GLU A 28 21.14 -1.90 -3.92
CA GLU A 28 22.04 -2.19 -2.79
C GLU A 28 21.32 -2.32 -1.45
N GLU A 29 20.24 -1.58 -1.24
CA GLU A 29 19.52 -1.51 0.04
C GLU A 29 18.29 -2.43 0.07
N PHE A 30 17.54 -2.51 -1.02
CA PHE A 30 16.31 -3.28 -1.13
C PHE A 30 16.42 -4.39 -2.18
N GLU A 31 15.87 -5.55 -1.88
CA GLU A 31 15.65 -6.65 -2.82
C GLU A 31 14.14 -6.81 -3.00
N LEU A 32 13.61 -6.47 -4.19
CA LEU A 32 12.19 -6.46 -4.47
C LEU A 32 11.78 -7.67 -5.33
N ASP A 33 10.97 -8.54 -4.75
CA ASP A 33 10.32 -9.65 -5.45
C ASP A 33 8.88 -9.27 -5.81
N PHE A 34 8.55 -9.31 -7.10
CA PHE A 34 7.23 -8.95 -7.61
C PHE A 34 6.39 -10.18 -7.89
N ILE A 35 5.18 -10.24 -7.33
CA ILE A 35 4.18 -11.25 -7.67
C ILE A 35 2.87 -10.59 -8.12
N ARG A 36 2.25 -11.15 -9.16
CA ARG A 36 0.98 -10.66 -9.71
C ARG A 36 -0.20 -11.51 -9.29
N THR A 37 0.00 -12.80 -9.15
CA THR A 37 -1.00 -13.76 -8.68
C THR A 37 -0.51 -14.39 -7.39
N ALA A 38 -1.19 -14.09 -6.30
CA ALA A 38 -0.76 -14.47 -4.96
C ALA A 38 -1.52 -15.70 -4.41
N LYS A 39 -2.65 -16.05 -5.00
CA LYS A 39 -3.63 -17.02 -4.50
C LYS A 39 -3.02 -18.33 -3.97
N ASP A 40 -2.11 -18.94 -4.73
CA ASP A 40 -1.53 -20.25 -4.39
C ASP A 40 -0.09 -20.15 -3.83
N ILE A 41 0.41 -18.92 -3.67
CA ILE A 41 1.80 -18.65 -3.28
C ILE A 41 1.86 -18.06 -1.88
N LEU A 42 0.90 -17.22 -1.50
CA LEU A 42 0.92 -16.43 -0.28
C LEU A 42 0.54 -17.30 0.93
N THR A 43 1.50 -18.10 1.40
CA THR A 43 1.37 -18.89 2.63
C THR A 43 2.13 -18.21 3.78
N PRO A 44 1.81 -18.52 5.05
CA PRO A 44 2.58 -18.02 6.19
C PRO A 44 4.08 -18.26 6.08
N GLU A 45 4.49 -19.44 5.59
CA GLU A 45 5.88 -19.81 5.40
C GLU A 45 6.56 -18.98 4.31
N PHE A 46 5.86 -18.72 3.21
CA PHE A 46 6.38 -17.91 2.12
C PHE A 46 6.60 -16.46 2.54
N ILE A 47 5.58 -15.83 3.18
CA ILE A 47 5.67 -14.44 3.61
C ILE A 47 6.69 -14.23 4.72
N ALA A 48 6.97 -15.24 5.55
CA ALA A 48 7.99 -15.19 6.59
C ALA A 48 9.42 -15.01 6.04
N GLY A 49 9.63 -15.25 4.74
CA GLY A 49 10.91 -15.03 4.06
C GLY A 49 11.23 -13.56 3.77
N TYR A 50 10.29 -12.64 4.01
CA TYR A 50 10.42 -11.22 3.73
C TYR A 50 10.37 -10.37 5.00
N GLN A 51 11.08 -9.25 5.01
CA GLN A 51 11.00 -8.28 6.11
C GLN A 51 9.81 -7.32 5.93
N VAL A 52 9.43 -7.04 4.68
CA VAL A 52 8.30 -6.15 4.35
C VAL A 52 7.45 -6.76 3.24
N ILE A 53 6.14 -6.70 3.40
CA ILE A 53 5.17 -6.97 2.34
C ILE A 53 4.58 -5.62 1.90
N LEU A 54 4.65 -5.33 0.61
CA LEU A 54 4.08 -4.14 -0.01
C LEU A 54 2.91 -4.57 -0.90
N ASN A 55 1.68 -4.36 -0.43
CA ASN A 55 0.48 -4.74 -1.17
C ASN A 55 -0.07 -3.56 -1.98
N CYS A 56 -0.04 -3.69 -3.31
CA CYS A 56 -0.51 -2.72 -4.29
C CYS A 56 -1.73 -3.20 -5.07
N LYS A 57 -2.52 -4.13 -4.54
CA LYS A 57 -3.70 -4.65 -5.24
C LYS A 57 -4.90 -4.80 -4.31
N GLY A 58 -6.10 -4.68 -4.89
CA GLY A 58 -7.35 -5.01 -4.22
C GLY A 58 -7.37 -6.50 -3.85
N ASN A 59 -7.88 -6.82 -2.65
CA ASN A 59 -7.69 -8.13 -2.04
C ASN A 59 -8.22 -9.31 -2.86
N SER A 60 -9.34 -9.16 -3.55
CA SER A 60 -10.00 -10.25 -4.26
C SER A 60 -10.04 -10.09 -5.77
N LEU A 61 -9.26 -9.15 -6.33
CA LEU A 61 -9.29 -8.84 -7.75
C LEU A 61 -7.90 -8.83 -8.37
N ASN A 62 -7.73 -9.41 -9.56
CA ASN A 62 -6.53 -9.29 -10.38
C ASN A 62 -6.89 -9.09 -11.86
N ALA A 63 -5.91 -8.88 -12.74
CA ALA A 63 -6.15 -8.68 -14.17
C ALA A 63 -6.84 -9.88 -14.84
N ALA A 64 -6.65 -11.08 -14.31
CA ALA A 64 -7.26 -12.33 -14.78
C ALA A 64 -8.70 -12.56 -14.28
N ASN A 65 -9.24 -11.75 -13.39
CA ASN A 65 -10.55 -11.96 -12.75
C ASN A 65 -11.73 -12.07 -13.73
N ARG A 66 -11.59 -11.60 -14.96
CA ARG A 66 -12.60 -11.77 -16.02
C ARG A 66 -12.38 -13.02 -16.88
N SER A 67 -11.37 -13.79 -16.60
CA SER A 67 -11.11 -15.05 -17.31
C SER A 67 -12.06 -16.13 -16.80
N SER A 68 -12.50 -17.03 -17.69
CA SER A 68 -13.46 -18.08 -17.34
C SER A 68 -12.95 -19.09 -16.31
N TRP A 69 -11.64 -19.14 -16.09
CA TRP A 69 -10.99 -20.02 -15.09
C TRP A 69 -10.74 -19.34 -13.75
N PHE A 70 -11.13 -18.07 -13.59
CA PHE A 70 -10.95 -17.34 -12.34
C PHE A 70 -12.11 -17.64 -11.38
N ASP A 71 -11.77 -17.97 -10.14
CA ASP A 71 -12.75 -18.16 -9.05
C ASP A 71 -13.15 -16.81 -8.48
N GLU A 72 -14.37 -16.39 -8.73
CA GLU A 72 -14.92 -15.15 -8.13
C GLU A 72 -14.95 -15.25 -6.60
N ASN A 73 -14.71 -14.12 -5.94
CA ASN A 73 -14.71 -13.98 -4.49
C ASN A 73 -13.62 -14.78 -3.74
N THR A 74 -12.61 -15.28 -4.42
CA THR A 74 -11.44 -15.87 -3.77
C THR A 74 -10.46 -14.77 -3.36
N ALA A 75 -10.23 -14.60 -2.07
CA ALA A 75 -9.20 -13.70 -1.56
C ALA A 75 -7.81 -14.23 -1.90
N GLU A 76 -6.97 -13.36 -2.45
CA GLU A 76 -5.58 -13.71 -2.77
C GLU A 76 -4.62 -13.38 -1.61
N CYS A 77 -4.97 -12.37 -0.83
CA CYS A 77 -4.27 -12.01 0.39
C CYS A 77 -5.08 -12.53 1.58
N LEU A 78 -4.47 -13.29 2.45
CA LEU A 78 -5.10 -13.89 3.64
C LEU A 78 -4.98 -12.91 4.82
N PRO A 79 -6.01 -12.10 5.14
CA PRO A 79 -5.88 -10.99 6.08
C PRO A 79 -5.41 -11.41 7.47
N ASN A 80 -5.85 -12.58 7.95
CA ASN A 80 -5.46 -13.08 9.26
C ASN A 80 -3.98 -13.50 9.30
N ASP A 81 -3.46 -14.09 8.24
CA ASP A 81 -2.06 -14.50 8.15
C ASP A 81 -1.15 -13.27 8.03
N LEU A 82 -1.55 -12.27 7.25
CA LEU A 82 -0.86 -10.99 7.16
C LEU A 82 -0.85 -10.25 8.50
N ALA A 83 -1.99 -10.22 9.20
CA ALA A 83 -2.08 -9.61 10.53
C ALA A 83 -1.19 -10.33 11.54
N GLN A 84 -1.13 -11.67 11.49
CA GLN A 84 -0.25 -12.44 12.36
C GLN A 84 1.22 -12.24 12.01
N TYR A 85 1.56 -12.17 10.71
CA TYR A 85 2.91 -11.85 10.26
C TYR A 85 3.37 -10.49 10.81
N VAL A 86 2.53 -9.45 10.73
CA VAL A 86 2.88 -8.13 11.31
C VAL A 86 3.00 -8.20 12.82
N LYS A 87 2.04 -8.83 13.53
CA LYS A 87 2.12 -8.97 14.99
C LYS A 87 3.40 -9.66 15.47
N ASN A 88 3.96 -10.56 14.65
CA ASN A 88 5.20 -11.26 14.92
C ASN A 88 6.46 -10.48 14.50
N GLY A 89 6.33 -9.22 14.11
CA GLY A 89 7.46 -8.34 13.81
C GLY A 89 7.69 -8.00 12.34
N GLY A 90 6.90 -8.54 11.42
CA GLY A 90 6.95 -8.20 10.00
C GLY A 90 6.48 -6.79 9.71
N GLY A 91 6.92 -6.23 8.57
CA GLY A 91 6.48 -4.95 8.05
C GLY A 91 5.40 -5.10 6.98
N PHE A 92 4.41 -4.23 6.98
CA PHE A 92 3.38 -4.21 5.94
C PHE A 92 3.13 -2.81 5.42
N ILE A 93 3.08 -2.65 4.09
CA ILE A 93 2.73 -1.40 3.43
C ILE A 93 1.51 -1.67 2.56
N SER A 94 0.41 -0.96 2.84
CA SER A 94 -0.78 -0.96 1.98
C SER A 94 -0.74 0.28 1.09
N LEU A 95 -0.54 0.07 -0.21
CA LEU A 95 -0.36 1.14 -1.18
C LEU A 95 -1.51 1.15 -2.19
N HIS A 96 -2.10 2.30 -2.41
CA HIS A 96 -3.15 2.60 -3.37
C HIS A 96 -4.28 1.54 -3.37
N ALA A 97 -4.31 0.66 -4.36
CA ALA A 97 -5.32 -0.39 -4.49
C ALA A 97 -5.39 -1.32 -3.26
N GLY A 98 -4.29 -1.49 -2.53
CA GLY A 98 -4.29 -2.19 -1.25
C GLY A 98 -5.24 -1.60 -0.21
N ASN A 99 -5.76 -0.39 -0.42
CA ASN A 99 -6.67 0.30 0.48
C ASN A 99 -8.14 0.27 0.00
N THR A 100 -8.49 -0.60 -0.96
CA THR A 100 -9.85 -0.66 -1.54
C THR A 100 -10.81 -1.61 -0.82
N SER A 101 -10.46 -2.11 0.35
CA SER A 101 -11.34 -2.96 1.15
C SER A 101 -12.58 -2.23 1.65
N LYS A 102 -13.66 -2.98 1.84
CA LYS A 102 -14.99 -2.47 2.23
C LYS A 102 -15.31 -2.85 3.66
N GLU A 103 -16.35 -2.22 4.19
CA GLU A 103 -16.88 -2.56 5.51
C GLU A 103 -17.24 -4.05 5.61
N GLY A 104 -16.82 -4.69 6.71
CA GLY A 104 -17.02 -6.11 6.95
C GLY A 104 -15.96 -7.04 6.35
N ASP A 105 -15.02 -6.51 5.58
CA ASP A 105 -13.85 -7.27 5.14
C ASP A 105 -12.82 -7.34 6.28
N PRO A 106 -12.33 -8.52 6.67
CA PRO A 106 -11.27 -8.66 7.68
C PRO A 106 -10.00 -7.86 7.34
N TYR A 107 -9.75 -7.61 6.08
CA TYR A 107 -8.64 -6.77 5.64
C TYR A 107 -8.81 -5.29 6.06
N THR A 108 -10.05 -4.80 6.15
CA THR A 108 -10.37 -3.46 6.68
C THR A 108 -9.89 -3.31 8.12
N GLU A 109 -10.16 -4.28 8.97
CA GLU A 109 -9.72 -4.28 10.37
C GLU A 109 -8.18 -4.35 10.47
N PHE A 110 -7.56 -5.16 9.61
CA PHE A 110 -6.11 -5.31 9.57
C PHE A 110 -5.42 -4.00 9.15
N VAL A 111 -5.77 -3.43 8.00
CA VAL A 111 -5.11 -2.19 7.53
C VAL A 111 -5.58 -0.95 8.30
N GLY A 112 -6.81 -0.95 8.81
CA GLY A 112 -7.38 0.13 9.61
C GLY A 112 -8.09 1.22 8.81
N ASN A 113 -8.50 0.93 7.57
CA ASN A 113 -9.31 1.84 6.76
C ASN A 113 -10.29 1.09 5.87
N ARG A 114 -11.34 1.79 5.46
CA ARG A 114 -12.23 1.35 4.39
C ARG A 114 -12.25 2.39 3.27
N PHE A 115 -12.32 1.90 2.05
CA PHE A 115 -12.48 2.72 0.87
C PHE A 115 -13.92 3.24 0.76
N ILE A 116 -14.07 4.52 0.41
CA ILE A 116 -15.37 5.15 0.18
C ILE A 116 -15.58 5.38 -1.32
N THR A 117 -14.72 6.20 -1.94
CA THR A 117 -14.80 6.55 -3.37
C THR A 117 -13.52 7.28 -3.82
N HIS A 118 -13.51 7.69 -5.08
CA HIS A 118 -12.59 8.70 -5.61
C HIS A 118 -13.26 9.42 -6.79
N PRO A 119 -12.96 10.70 -7.04
CA PRO A 119 -13.31 11.38 -8.29
C PRO A 119 -12.46 10.82 -9.45
N PRO A 120 -12.77 11.17 -10.70
CA PRO A 120 -11.86 10.97 -11.83
C PRO A 120 -10.49 11.57 -11.52
N ARG A 121 -9.41 10.99 -12.08
CA ARG A 121 -8.03 11.45 -11.86
C ARG A 121 -7.89 12.96 -12.01
N CYS A 122 -7.39 13.61 -11.00
CA CYS A 122 -7.26 15.06 -10.91
C CYS A 122 -5.88 15.49 -10.40
N ALA A 123 -5.64 16.79 -10.35
CA ALA A 123 -4.49 17.34 -9.64
C ALA A 123 -4.74 17.21 -8.14
N VAL A 124 -3.75 16.67 -7.43
CA VAL A 124 -3.79 16.40 -6.00
C VAL A 124 -2.54 16.98 -5.35
N GLU A 125 -2.72 17.80 -4.33
CA GLU A 125 -1.65 18.31 -3.49
C GLU A 125 -1.52 17.40 -2.26
N ALA A 126 -0.34 16.80 -2.05
CA ALA A 126 -0.01 16.04 -0.85
C ALA A 126 0.66 16.94 0.18
N LYS A 127 0.18 16.90 1.42
CA LYS A 127 0.66 17.68 2.55
C LYS A 127 1.17 16.78 3.65
N ILE A 128 2.40 17.00 4.07
CA ILE A 128 3.01 16.30 5.19
C ILE A 128 2.54 16.97 6.49
N VAL A 129 1.84 16.22 7.33
CA VAL A 129 1.18 16.78 8.53
C VAL A 129 1.81 16.33 9.84
N ALA A 130 2.75 15.42 9.82
CA ALA A 130 3.48 14.98 11.01
C ALA A 130 4.95 14.66 10.70
N LYS A 131 5.83 14.92 11.67
CA LYS A 131 7.23 14.47 11.66
C LYS A 131 7.29 13.02 12.10
N HIS A 132 7.85 12.17 11.26
CA HIS A 132 7.99 10.74 11.50
C HIS A 132 9.14 10.18 10.63
N PRO A 133 9.80 9.06 10.95
CA PRO A 133 10.80 8.47 10.05
C PRO A 133 10.33 8.28 8.61
N VAL A 134 9.06 7.93 8.39
CA VAL A 134 8.47 7.79 7.04
C VAL A 134 8.41 9.13 6.28
N THR A 135 8.32 10.26 6.97
CA THR A 135 8.24 11.59 6.36
C THR A 135 9.56 12.36 6.39
N GLU A 136 10.65 11.71 6.81
CA GLU A 136 11.96 12.38 6.90
C GLU A 136 12.47 12.79 5.52
N GLY A 137 12.79 14.09 5.37
CA GLY A 137 13.25 14.67 4.12
C GLY A 137 12.22 14.70 2.99
N VAL A 138 10.95 14.48 3.30
CA VAL A 138 9.82 14.59 2.36
C VAL A 138 9.19 15.98 2.51
N SER A 139 9.03 16.69 1.40
CA SER A 139 8.31 17.96 1.32
C SER A 139 6.88 17.74 0.82
N ASP A 140 6.03 18.75 0.94
CA ASP A 140 4.74 18.78 0.24
C ASP A 140 4.96 18.68 -1.26
N PHE A 141 4.12 17.93 -1.96
CA PHE A 141 4.28 17.69 -3.40
C PHE A 141 2.94 17.67 -4.14
N GLN A 142 3.01 17.80 -5.47
CA GLN A 142 1.85 17.71 -6.34
C GLN A 142 1.97 16.51 -7.27
N ILE A 143 0.86 15.84 -7.48
CA ILE A 143 0.70 14.69 -8.40
C ILE A 143 -0.61 14.82 -9.16
N ARG A 144 -0.75 14.04 -10.22
CA ARG A 144 -2.04 13.75 -10.85
C ARG A 144 -2.39 12.31 -10.57
N ASP A 145 -3.48 12.06 -9.85
CA ASP A 145 -3.86 10.71 -9.43
C ASP A 145 -5.38 10.56 -9.23
N GLU A 146 -5.82 9.36 -8.89
CA GLU A 146 -7.11 9.15 -8.25
C GLU A 146 -7.02 9.64 -6.81
N HIS A 147 -7.91 10.57 -6.45
CA HIS A 147 -7.91 11.12 -5.11
C HIS A 147 -8.79 10.27 -4.19
N TYR A 148 -8.21 9.25 -3.58
CA TYR A 148 -8.94 8.33 -2.71
C TYR A 148 -9.52 9.04 -1.48
N GLU A 149 -10.81 8.81 -1.26
CA GLU A 149 -11.49 9.03 0.00
C GLU A 149 -11.51 7.71 0.76
N ILE A 150 -10.81 7.68 1.89
CA ILE A 150 -10.82 6.56 2.82
C ILE A 150 -11.35 7.01 4.18
N LYS A 151 -12.06 6.13 4.87
CA LYS A 151 -12.39 6.30 6.28
C LYS A 151 -11.41 5.49 7.11
N VAL A 152 -10.56 6.15 7.87
CA VAL A 152 -9.73 5.49 8.89
C VAL A 152 -10.66 4.99 10.01
N VAL A 153 -10.56 3.71 10.34
CA VAL A 153 -11.34 3.03 11.38
C VAL A 153 -10.47 2.59 12.55
N ALA A 154 -9.15 2.56 12.36
CA ALA A 154 -8.20 2.27 13.43
C ALA A 154 -8.03 3.48 14.34
N ASP A 155 -8.14 3.30 15.64
CA ASP A 155 -7.98 4.32 16.68
C ASP A 155 -6.50 4.56 17.05
N ASP A 156 -5.60 3.64 16.68
CA ASP A 156 -4.15 3.71 16.88
C ASP A 156 -3.37 4.32 15.70
N ALA A 157 -4.07 4.83 14.67
CA ALA A 157 -3.44 5.37 13.49
C ALA A 157 -2.80 6.75 13.73
N THR A 158 -1.50 6.88 13.41
CA THR A 158 -0.80 8.17 13.37
C THR A 158 -0.81 8.71 11.94
N ILE A 159 -1.54 9.80 11.71
CA ILE A 159 -1.67 10.41 10.38
C ILE A 159 -0.39 11.16 10.02
N LEU A 160 0.18 10.86 8.86
CA LEU A 160 1.42 11.43 8.34
C LEU A 160 1.22 12.37 7.16
N MET A 161 0.24 12.04 6.30
CA MET A 161 -0.01 12.76 5.05
C MET A 161 -1.51 12.94 4.83
N ARG A 162 -1.89 14.10 4.34
CA ARG A 162 -3.21 14.39 3.80
C ARG A 162 -3.08 14.79 2.32
N THR A 163 -4.14 14.62 1.58
CA THR A 163 -4.22 15.05 0.18
C THR A 163 -5.39 15.99 -0.01
N VAL A 164 -5.21 17.02 -0.84
CA VAL A 164 -6.22 18.02 -1.15
C VAL A 164 -6.40 18.12 -2.65
N SER A 165 -7.63 18.13 -3.12
CA SER A 165 -7.99 18.48 -4.49
C SER A 165 -9.31 19.25 -4.55
N GLU A 166 -9.52 19.95 -5.66
CA GLU A 166 -10.77 20.69 -5.90
C GLU A 166 -12.01 19.76 -5.90
N THR A 167 -11.86 18.55 -6.42
CA THR A 167 -12.97 17.60 -6.59
C THR A 167 -13.12 16.61 -5.44
N GLY A 168 -12.03 16.28 -4.73
CA GLY A 168 -12.03 15.29 -3.65
C GLY A 168 -11.92 15.89 -2.24
N GLY A 169 -11.77 17.21 -2.12
CA GLY A 169 -11.64 17.90 -0.83
C GLY A 169 -10.33 17.58 -0.11
N ASP A 170 -10.38 17.46 1.21
CA ASP A 170 -9.24 17.18 2.10
C ASP A 170 -9.39 15.77 2.68
N GLN A 171 -8.49 14.85 2.31
CA GLN A 171 -8.54 13.43 2.66
C GLN A 171 -7.31 12.97 3.45
N VAL A 172 -7.45 11.94 4.28
CA VAL A 172 -6.31 11.21 4.82
C VAL A 172 -5.69 10.38 3.70
N ALA A 173 -4.37 10.49 3.53
CA ALA A 173 -3.67 9.83 2.44
C ALA A 173 -2.44 9.01 2.86
N GLY A 174 -2.00 9.14 4.10
CA GLY A 174 -0.92 8.35 4.65
C GLY A 174 -0.98 8.31 6.17
N TYR A 175 -0.79 7.11 6.74
CA TYR A 175 -0.69 6.90 8.19
C TYR A 175 0.12 5.65 8.50
N VAL A 176 0.50 5.53 9.77
CA VAL A 176 1.21 4.38 10.30
C VAL A 176 0.51 3.82 11.53
N ARG A 177 0.74 2.53 11.79
CA ARG A 177 0.31 1.80 12.98
C ARG A 177 1.43 0.90 13.48
N GLU A 178 1.50 0.69 14.77
CA GLU A 178 2.29 -0.37 15.38
C GLU A 178 1.35 -1.50 15.82
N MET A 179 1.66 -2.73 15.44
CA MET A 179 0.81 -3.89 15.69
C MET A 179 1.64 -5.05 16.25
N GLY A 180 1.53 -5.32 17.55
CA GLY A 180 2.41 -6.27 18.22
C GLY A 180 3.86 -5.84 18.11
N GLU A 181 4.71 -6.72 17.57
CA GLU A 181 6.12 -6.40 17.31
C GLU A 181 6.35 -5.78 15.91
N GLY A 182 5.34 -5.66 15.07
CA GLY A 182 5.49 -5.19 13.68
C GLY A 182 4.94 -3.81 13.43
N ARG A 183 5.05 -3.38 12.18
CA ARG A 183 4.70 -2.03 11.73
C ARG A 183 3.92 -2.08 10.42
N LEU A 184 2.92 -1.20 10.32
CA LEU A 184 2.06 -1.08 9.16
C LEU A 184 2.04 0.39 8.69
N CYS A 185 2.22 0.60 7.38
CA CYS A 185 2.11 1.90 6.74
C CYS A 185 1.04 1.86 5.65
N VAL A 186 0.22 2.89 5.59
CA VAL A 186 -0.80 3.08 4.55
C VAL A 186 -0.46 4.32 3.75
N LEU A 187 -0.49 4.20 2.41
CA LEU A 187 -0.31 5.27 1.46
C LEU A 187 -1.39 5.15 0.37
N THR A 188 -2.18 6.19 0.13
CA THR A 188 -3.27 6.13 -0.85
C THR A 188 -2.89 6.53 -2.28
N PRO A 189 -1.91 7.39 -2.59
CA PRO A 189 -1.51 7.65 -3.96
C PRO A 189 -0.89 6.43 -4.64
N GLY A 190 -1.07 6.26 -5.98
CA GLY A 190 -0.40 5.17 -6.68
C GLY A 190 -1.06 4.60 -7.93
N HIS A 191 -2.07 5.27 -8.51
CA HIS A 191 -2.78 4.73 -9.68
C HIS A 191 -1.93 4.76 -10.96
N ILE A 192 -1.10 5.77 -11.15
CA ILE A 192 -0.32 5.93 -12.38
C ILE A 192 1.19 6.02 -12.11
N LEU A 193 1.97 5.65 -13.11
CA LEU A 193 3.45 5.68 -13.03
C LEU A 193 4.00 7.05 -12.60
N GLY A 194 3.39 8.16 -13.04
CA GLY A 194 3.83 9.51 -12.69
C GLY A 194 3.86 9.79 -11.18
N VAL A 195 3.04 9.11 -10.40
CA VAL A 195 3.03 9.21 -8.92
C VAL A 195 4.32 8.64 -8.35
N PHE A 196 4.73 7.46 -8.79
CA PHE A 196 5.97 6.79 -8.34
C PHE A 196 7.24 7.52 -8.78
N LEU A 197 7.16 8.31 -9.85
CA LEU A 197 8.28 9.13 -10.35
C LEU A 197 8.44 10.46 -9.59
N ASN A 198 7.49 10.83 -8.74
CA ASN A 198 7.64 12.01 -7.88
C ASN A 198 8.73 11.74 -6.82
N PRO A 199 9.77 12.58 -6.71
CA PRO A 199 10.93 12.31 -5.86
C PRO A 199 10.59 12.30 -4.37
N ASP A 200 9.66 13.14 -3.91
CA ASP A 200 9.23 13.18 -2.52
C ASP A 200 8.40 11.94 -2.18
N TYR A 201 7.50 11.52 -3.08
CA TYR A 201 6.71 10.30 -2.86
C TYR A 201 7.58 9.04 -2.92
N LYS A 202 8.54 8.97 -3.85
CA LYS A 202 9.52 7.90 -3.90
C LYS A 202 10.29 7.79 -2.57
N ARG A 203 10.80 8.91 -2.06
CA ARG A 203 11.46 8.97 -0.74
C ARG A 203 10.56 8.49 0.39
N MET A 204 9.29 8.87 0.36
CA MET A 204 8.33 8.42 1.37
C MET A 204 8.15 6.89 1.33
N ILE A 205 8.08 6.27 0.15
CA ILE A 205 8.01 4.81 0.00
C ILE A 205 9.29 4.14 0.53
N GLU A 206 10.48 4.66 0.18
CA GLU A 206 11.77 4.16 0.70
C GLU A 206 11.81 4.21 2.22
N ASN A 207 11.44 5.34 2.80
CA ASN A 207 11.38 5.51 4.25
C ASN A 207 10.35 4.58 4.90
N ALA A 208 9.19 4.37 4.26
CA ALA A 208 8.18 3.42 4.74
C ALA A 208 8.72 1.99 4.77
N ILE A 209 9.48 1.57 3.75
CA ILE A 209 10.14 0.26 3.72
C ILE A 209 11.14 0.14 4.89
N ARG A 210 12.03 1.13 5.08
CA ARG A 210 13.00 1.14 6.19
C ARG A 210 12.30 1.07 7.54
N TRP A 211 11.31 1.92 7.75
CA TRP A 211 10.59 1.97 9.01
C TRP A 211 9.85 0.67 9.31
N CYS A 212 9.15 0.11 8.32
CA CYS A 212 8.46 -1.17 8.46
C CYS A 212 9.43 -2.33 8.71
N ALA A 213 10.62 -2.32 8.09
CA ALA A 213 11.68 -3.30 8.32
C ALA A 213 12.45 -3.11 9.64
N LYS A 214 12.22 -2.00 10.36
CA LYS A 214 12.97 -1.63 11.59
C LYS A 214 14.48 -1.41 11.33
N ALA A 215 14.83 -0.93 10.14
CA ALA A 215 16.20 -0.67 9.72
C ALA A 215 16.63 0.79 10.01
#